data_285e6a944261235c902874f0a40ad080
#
_entry.id   285e6a944261235c902874f0a40ad080
#
_cell.length_a   1.000
_cell.length_b   1.000
_cell.length_c   1.000
_cell.angle_alpha   90.00
_cell.angle_beta   90.00
_cell.angle_gamma   90.00
#
_symmetry.space_group_name_H-M   'P 1'
#
loop_
_entity.id
_entity.type
_entity.pdbx_description
1 polymer ?
#
loop_
_entity_poly.entity_id
_entity_poly.type
_entity_poly.pdbx_seq_one_letter_code
_entity_poly.pdbx_strand_id
1 'polypeptide(L)'
;DFFVRIKSEDNSDSHLISYKNENNSIISYKSLILNVGYDPRIHTKHNSCKVLNEGLMFDEKYYFVPFTPTNPFKKDSNICNISLDKHGAMKCLDKNIITNNSIVEFSYDESKPEGFKWIPLRVRNSNKPNDFITAKNVWNTIHNPVTKDMILTGETNIDEVLDEVYYSKNVDSFNTRKKSKTKALQDFHSYVKKNLIMSSSKENDTLLDISCGRGGDYNHWIEAKLGKVVGIDVNRENLENTDSGACNRILDNYNKNPLMDNILFIWGNSIRDFTNGDAGKDELNKYYLDII
;
A
#
# COMPACT_ATOMS: atom_id res chain seq x y z
N ASP A 1 9.45 0.77 -16.14
CA ASP A 1 10.86 0.44 -15.86
C ASP A 1 11.00 0.11 -14.39
N PHE A 2 11.57 -1.07 -14.08
CA PHE A 2 11.83 -1.52 -12.72
C PHE A 2 13.33 -1.74 -12.50
N PHE A 3 13.78 -1.44 -11.28
CA PHE A 3 15.06 -1.93 -10.79
C PHE A 3 14.87 -3.37 -10.31
N VAL A 4 15.61 -4.32 -10.89
CA VAL A 4 15.40 -5.74 -10.62
C VAL A 4 16.44 -6.30 -9.66
N ARG A 5 15.98 -7.07 -8.67
CA ARG A 5 16.82 -7.88 -7.79
C ARG A 5 16.49 -9.35 -7.99
N ILE A 6 17.50 -10.18 -8.14
CA ILE A 6 17.31 -11.63 -8.17
C ILE A 6 16.95 -12.06 -6.75
N LYS A 7 15.82 -12.74 -6.59
CA LYS A 7 15.42 -13.33 -5.32
C LYS A 7 16.42 -14.44 -4.97
N SER A 8 17.29 -14.20 -3.98
CA SER A 8 18.16 -15.23 -3.43
C SER A 8 17.33 -16.06 -2.43
N GLU A 9 17.20 -17.33 -2.65
CA GLU A 9 16.82 -18.26 -1.59
C GLU A 9 18.05 -18.52 -0.71
N ASP A 10 17.85 -18.58 0.61
CA ASP A 10 18.91 -18.74 1.59
C ASP A 10 19.84 -19.92 1.25
N ASN A 11 21.12 -19.61 1.09
CA ASN A 11 22.31 -20.47 1.26
C ASN A 11 22.33 -21.91 0.70
N SER A 12 21.59 -22.26 -0.31
CA SER A 12 21.85 -23.48 -1.08
C SER A 12 21.67 -23.24 -2.56
N ASP A 13 22.60 -23.81 -3.33
CA ASP A 13 22.68 -23.80 -4.78
C ASP A 13 21.34 -23.73 -5.49
N SER A 14 21.19 -22.69 -6.33
CA SER A 14 20.17 -22.53 -7.38
C SER A 14 19.17 -23.70 -7.47
N HIS A 15 18.15 -23.68 -6.64
CA HIS A 15 17.01 -24.54 -6.89
C HIS A 15 16.36 -24.08 -8.18
N LEU A 16 16.61 -24.84 -9.23
CA LEU A 16 15.91 -24.73 -10.50
C LEU A 16 14.43 -25.01 -10.22
N ILE A 17 13.66 -23.97 -9.93
CA ILE A 17 12.24 -24.11 -9.80
C ILE A 17 11.74 -24.48 -11.21
N SER A 18 11.10 -25.63 -11.33
CA SER A 18 10.58 -26.11 -12.59
C SER A 18 9.09 -25.86 -12.69
N TYR A 19 8.66 -25.30 -13.80
CA TYR A 19 7.27 -25.03 -14.12
C TYR A 19 6.88 -25.83 -15.38
N LYS A 20 5.70 -26.43 -15.37
CA LYS A 20 5.12 -27.07 -16.53
C LYS A 20 4.42 -26.03 -17.38
N ASN A 21 4.95 -25.72 -18.56
CA ASN A 21 4.31 -24.78 -19.48
C ASN A 21 3.08 -25.40 -20.18
N GLU A 22 2.38 -24.59 -20.98
CA GLU A 22 1.18 -25.00 -21.72
C GLU A 22 1.42 -26.22 -22.65
N ASN A 23 2.67 -26.45 -23.06
CA ASN A 23 3.09 -27.60 -23.87
C ASN A 23 3.57 -28.79 -23.03
N ASN A 24 3.27 -28.85 -21.73
CA ASN A 24 3.73 -29.90 -20.81
C ASN A 24 5.26 -30.05 -20.68
N SER A 25 6.04 -29.12 -21.19
CA SER A 25 7.50 -29.11 -21.04
C SER A 25 7.90 -28.45 -19.70
N ILE A 26 8.93 -29.01 -19.06
CA ILE A 26 9.49 -28.47 -17.83
C ILE A 26 10.48 -27.37 -18.22
N ILE A 27 10.24 -26.16 -17.72
CA ILE A 27 11.15 -25.02 -17.89
C ILE A 27 11.72 -24.61 -16.53
N SER A 28 13.00 -24.26 -16.53
CA SER A 28 13.66 -23.69 -15.37
C SER A 28 13.51 -22.15 -15.42
N TYR A 29 13.32 -21.54 -14.24
CA TYR A 29 13.17 -20.08 -14.14
C TYR A 29 13.87 -19.53 -12.90
N LYS A 30 14.14 -18.25 -12.92
CA LYS A 30 14.55 -17.46 -11.73
C LYS A 30 13.53 -16.39 -11.45
N SER A 31 13.32 -16.10 -10.17
CA SER A 31 12.42 -15.05 -9.72
C SER A 31 13.18 -13.74 -9.52
N LEU A 32 12.59 -12.67 -10.02
CA LEU A 32 13.04 -11.31 -9.80
C LEU A 32 12.08 -10.59 -8.88
N ILE A 33 12.62 -9.72 -8.02
CA ILE A 33 11.86 -8.73 -7.29
C ILE A 33 11.92 -7.41 -8.07
N LEU A 34 10.76 -6.91 -8.47
CA LEU A 34 10.62 -5.65 -9.19
C LEU A 34 10.52 -4.51 -8.18
N ASN A 35 11.43 -3.55 -8.27
CA ASN A 35 11.48 -2.41 -7.38
C ASN A 35 11.29 -1.11 -8.14
N VAL A 36 10.70 -0.14 -7.47
CA VAL A 36 10.49 1.24 -7.96
C VAL A 36 11.29 2.22 -7.11
N GLY A 37 11.56 3.40 -7.68
CA GLY A 37 12.20 4.47 -6.95
C GLY A 37 11.23 5.11 -5.95
N TYR A 38 11.68 5.31 -4.73
CA TYR A 38 10.91 5.96 -3.67
C TYR A 38 11.70 7.12 -3.07
N ASP A 39 11.13 8.32 -3.13
CA ASP A 39 11.64 9.49 -2.42
C ASP A 39 10.64 9.87 -1.32
N PRO A 40 10.96 9.62 -0.05
CA PRO A 40 10.03 9.89 1.05
C PRO A 40 9.54 11.33 1.12
N ARG A 41 10.35 12.30 0.72
CA ARG A 41 10.00 13.71 0.75
C ARG A 41 8.84 14.06 -0.20
N ILE A 42 8.67 13.26 -1.26
CA ILE A 42 7.64 13.45 -2.28
C ILE A 42 6.51 12.44 -2.09
N HIS A 43 6.85 11.16 -1.86
CA HIS A 43 5.91 10.05 -1.95
C HIS A 43 5.17 9.74 -0.66
N THR A 44 5.73 10.09 0.51
CA THR A 44 5.13 9.75 1.82
C THR A 44 3.73 10.31 1.98
N LYS A 45 3.51 11.58 1.66
CA LYS A 45 2.20 12.23 1.80
C LYS A 45 1.10 11.56 0.96
N HIS A 46 1.45 11.01 -0.21
CA HIS A 46 0.50 10.35 -1.12
C HIS A 46 0.29 8.87 -0.79
N ASN A 47 1.04 8.31 0.16
CA ASN A 47 0.99 6.91 0.56
C ASN A 47 1.20 6.74 2.06
N SER A 48 0.75 7.69 2.83
CA SER A 48 1.01 7.75 4.27
C SER A 48 0.55 6.50 5.03
N CYS A 49 -0.63 5.96 4.70
CA CYS A 49 -1.11 4.75 5.34
C CYS A 49 -0.26 3.53 4.97
N LYS A 50 0.17 3.41 3.72
CA LYS A 50 1.09 2.34 3.32
C LYS A 50 2.46 2.48 4.00
N VAL A 51 3.01 3.69 4.05
CA VAL A 51 4.27 3.97 4.75
C VAL A 51 4.17 3.57 6.22
N LEU A 52 3.09 3.95 6.88
CA LEU A 52 2.84 3.63 8.29
C LEU A 52 2.60 2.13 8.50
N ASN A 53 1.69 1.54 7.73
CA ASN A 53 1.27 0.15 7.90
C ASN A 53 2.37 -0.87 7.56
N GLU A 54 3.25 -0.54 6.62
CA GLU A 54 4.33 -1.42 6.17
C GLU A 54 5.70 -1.06 6.79
N GLY A 55 5.76 -0.04 7.67
CA GLY A 55 6.99 0.41 8.30
C GLY A 55 8.05 0.90 7.31
N LEU A 56 7.63 1.55 6.22
CA LEU A 56 8.59 2.04 5.22
C LEU A 56 9.39 3.22 5.77
N MET A 57 10.69 3.24 5.48
CA MET A 57 11.56 4.36 5.85
C MET A 57 11.13 5.64 5.14
N PHE A 58 11.01 6.75 5.88
CA PHE A 58 10.63 8.04 5.31
C PHE A 58 11.64 9.18 5.59
N ASP A 59 12.68 8.92 6.33
CA ASP A 59 13.81 9.81 6.61
C ASP A 59 14.97 9.70 5.60
N GLU A 60 14.97 8.65 4.77
CA GLU A 60 15.91 8.44 3.67
C GLU A 60 15.63 9.41 2.50
N LYS A 61 16.68 9.76 1.74
CA LYS A 61 16.52 10.69 0.61
C LYS A 61 15.93 10.05 -0.63
N TYR A 62 16.34 8.83 -0.93
CA TYR A 62 15.90 8.06 -2.10
C TYR A 62 16.37 6.61 -1.95
N TYR A 63 15.47 5.65 -2.18
CA TYR A 63 15.79 4.23 -2.15
C TYR A 63 14.85 3.44 -3.06
N PHE A 64 15.07 2.13 -3.15
CA PHE A 64 14.24 1.25 -3.95
C PHE A 64 13.33 0.42 -3.05
N VAL A 65 12.04 0.43 -3.36
CA VAL A 65 11.03 -0.36 -2.66
C VAL A 65 10.40 -1.38 -3.61
N PRO A 66 9.99 -2.57 -3.12
CA PRO A 66 9.22 -3.50 -3.91
C PRO A 66 7.96 -2.84 -4.48
N PHE A 67 7.61 -3.16 -5.72
CA PHE A 67 6.43 -2.63 -6.37
C PHE A 67 5.16 -3.33 -5.83
N THR A 68 4.44 -2.66 -4.96
CA THR A 68 3.19 -3.13 -4.37
C THR A 68 2.08 -2.11 -4.61
N PRO A 69 1.41 -2.16 -5.77
CA PRO A 69 0.34 -1.23 -6.12
C PRO A 69 -0.91 -1.45 -5.24
N THR A 70 -1.70 -0.40 -5.08
CA THR A 70 -2.91 -0.43 -4.24
C THR A 70 -4.21 -0.47 -5.03
N ASN A 71 -4.18 -0.18 -6.34
CA ASN A 71 -5.38 -0.17 -7.18
C ASN A 71 -5.10 -0.71 -8.59
N PRO A 72 -5.50 -1.96 -8.89
CA PRO A 72 -5.91 -2.99 -7.92
C PRO A 72 -4.71 -3.48 -7.09
N PHE A 73 -4.97 -3.88 -5.86
CA PHE A 73 -3.95 -4.56 -5.05
C PHE A 73 -3.76 -5.99 -5.54
N LYS A 74 -2.50 -6.39 -5.75
CA LYS A 74 -2.10 -7.78 -5.99
C LYS A 74 -0.85 -8.06 -5.17
N LYS A 75 -0.93 -8.97 -4.23
CA LYS A 75 0.12 -9.29 -3.24
C LYS A 75 1.49 -9.50 -3.87
N ASP A 76 1.56 -10.30 -4.93
CA ASP A 76 2.81 -10.70 -5.57
C ASP A 76 3.11 -9.93 -6.87
N SER A 77 2.54 -8.73 -7.02
CA SER A 77 2.73 -7.88 -8.20
C SER A 77 4.19 -7.47 -8.46
N ASN A 78 5.04 -7.53 -7.45
CA ASN A 78 6.47 -7.29 -7.55
C ASN A 78 7.29 -8.53 -7.91
N ILE A 79 6.67 -9.71 -8.08
CA ILE A 79 7.37 -10.94 -8.44
C ILE A 79 7.29 -11.17 -9.94
N CYS A 80 8.42 -11.45 -10.55
CA CYS A 80 8.53 -11.79 -11.95
C CYS A 80 9.42 -13.02 -12.15
N ASN A 81 8.84 -14.09 -12.66
CA ASN A 81 9.57 -15.30 -13.01
C ASN A 81 10.03 -15.24 -14.46
N ILE A 82 11.32 -15.41 -14.69
CA ILE A 82 11.93 -15.39 -16.02
C ILE A 82 12.48 -16.77 -16.35
N SER A 83 11.97 -17.35 -17.45
CA SER A 83 12.50 -18.62 -17.96
C SER A 83 13.98 -18.49 -18.34
N LEU A 84 14.75 -19.51 -18.01
CA LEU A 84 16.16 -19.56 -18.34
C LEU A 84 16.36 -20.14 -19.76
N ASP A 85 17.33 -19.59 -20.47
CA ASP A 85 17.78 -20.18 -21.73
C ASP A 85 18.65 -21.43 -21.49
N LYS A 86 19.07 -22.08 -22.59
CA LYS A 86 19.92 -23.29 -22.53
C LYS A 86 21.27 -23.08 -21.84
N HIS A 87 21.67 -21.84 -21.60
CA HIS A 87 22.91 -21.48 -20.88
C HIS A 87 22.63 -21.01 -19.44
N GLY A 88 21.39 -21.10 -18.95
CA GLY A 88 20.99 -20.65 -17.62
C GLY A 88 20.86 -19.13 -17.47
N ALA A 89 20.79 -18.39 -18.59
CA ALA A 89 20.66 -16.94 -18.58
C ALA A 89 19.20 -16.46 -18.67
N MET A 90 18.86 -15.39 -17.93
CA MET A 90 17.61 -14.67 -18.08
C MET A 90 17.76 -13.65 -19.21
N LYS A 91 16.80 -13.60 -20.14
CA LYS A 91 16.83 -12.70 -21.30
C LYS A 91 15.55 -11.90 -21.46
N CYS A 92 15.71 -10.67 -21.89
CA CYS A 92 14.62 -9.86 -22.43
C CYS A 92 14.20 -10.32 -23.84
N LEU A 93 13.09 -9.81 -24.34
CA LEU A 93 12.64 -10.07 -25.73
C LEU A 93 13.65 -9.59 -26.77
N ASP A 94 14.38 -8.51 -26.49
CA ASP A 94 15.49 -7.99 -27.33
C ASP A 94 16.78 -8.81 -27.24
N LYS A 95 16.75 -9.96 -26.50
CA LYS A 95 17.87 -10.88 -26.27
C LYS A 95 18.96 -10.39 -25.31
N ASN A 96 18.87 -9.19 -24.78
CA ASN A 96 19.79 -8.71 -23.75
C ASN A 96 19.66 -9.53 -22.46
N ILE A 97 20.80 -9.80 -21.82
CA ILE A 97 20.84 -10.58 -20.57
C ILE A 97 20.44 -9.67 -19.41
N ILE A 98 19.52 -10.17 -18.58
CA ILE A 98 19.11 -9.52 -17.33
C ILE A 98 20.11 -9.89 -16.23
N THR A 99 20.70 -8.89 -15.62
CA THR A 99 21.61 -9.05 -14.47
C THR A 99 21.01 -8.49 -13.20
N ASN A 100 21.52 -8.93 -12.06
CA ASN A 100 21.10 -8.38 -10.77
C ASN A 100 21.40 -6.86 -10.72
N ASN A 101 20.50 -6.09 -10.13
CA ASN A 101 20.58 -4.63 -10.02
C ASN A 101 20.51 -3.87 -11.36
N SER A 102 20.05 -4.47 -12.44
CA SER A 102 19.78 -3.77 -13.70
C SER A 102 18.40 -3.10 -13.70
N ILE A 103 18.21 -2.13 -14.60
CA ILE A 103 16.91 -1.53 -14.86
C ILE A 103 16.36 -2.17 -16.12
N VAL A 104 15.14 -2.71 -16.01
CA VAL A 104 14.49 -3.45 -17.08
C VAL A 104 13.11 -2.88 -17.34
N GLU A 105 12.77 -2.71 -18.61
CA GLU A 105 11.44 -2.37 -19.06
C GLU A 105 10.61 -3.63 -19.22
N PHE A 106 9.39 -3.61 -18.67
CA PHE A 106 8.44 -4.72 -18.73
C PHE A 106 7.13 -4.28 -19.37
N SER A 107 6.45 -5.23 -20.00
CA SER A 107 5.00 -5.20 -20.22
C SER A 107 4.31 -6.16 -19.26
N TYR A 108 3.01 -5.96 -19.05
CA TYR A 108 2.20 -6.82 -18.21
C TYR A 108 1.13 -7.52 -19.07
N ASP A 109 1.04 -8.83 -18.96
CA ASP A 109 0.07 -9.65 -19.67
C ASP A 109 -0.74 -10.49 -18.69
N GLU A 110 -2.00 -10.07 -18.46
CA GLU A 110 -2.90 -10.71 -17.51
C GLU A 110 -3.23 -12.17 -17.88
N SER A 111 -3.12 -12.53 -19.16
CA SER A 111 -3.42 -13.89 -19.64
C SER A 111 -2.39 -14.93 -19.24
N LYS A 112 -1.21 -14.49 -18.79
CA LYS A 112 -0.12 -15.38 -18.38
C LYS A 112 -0.35 -15.93 -16.97
N PRO A 113 0.23 -17.11 -16.65
CA PRO A 113 0.17 -17.68 -15.30
C PRO A 113 0.77 -16.73 -14.24
N GLU A 114 0.31 -16.89 -12.99
CA GLU A 114 0.84 -16.13 -11.86
C GLU A 114 2.37 -16.23 -11.78
N GLY A 115 2.99 -15.09 -11.50
CA GLY A 115 4.44 -14.93 -11.49
C GLY A 115 5.07 -14.75 -12.88
N PHE A 116 4.40 -15.08 -13.98
CA PHE A 116 4.90 -14.92 -15.36
C PHE A 116 4.21 -13.80 -16.14
N LYS A 117 3.37 -13.01 -15.52
CA LYS A 117 2.62 -11.92 -16.15
C LYS A 117 3.50 -10.74 -16.58
N TRP A 118 4.62 -10.54 -15.92
CA TRP A 118 5.62 -9.53 -16.30
C TRP A 118 6.54 -10.07 -17.40
N ILE A 119 6.54 -9.43 -18.56
CA ILE A 119 7.33 -9.81 -19.73
C ILE A 119 8.46 -8.80 -19.88
N PRO A 120 9.73 -9.21 -19.74
CA PRO A 120 10.87 -8.32 -19.86
C PRO A 120 11.09 -7.94 -21.34
N LEU A 121 11.00 -6.65 -21.66
CA LEU A 121 11.13 -6.15 -23.02
C LEU A 121 12.59 -5.89 -23.38
N ARG A 122 13.28 -5.10 -22.56
CA ARG A 122 14.68 -4.69 -22.77
C ARG A 122 15.33 -4.20 -21.49
N VAL A 123 16.66 -4.31 -21.44
CA VAL A 123 17.48 -3.67 -20.41
C VAL A 123 17.64 -2.19 -20.75
N ARG A 124 17.44 -1.31 -19.76
CA ARG A 124 17.53 0.14 -19.94
C ARG A 124 18.90 0.65 -19.50
N ASN A 125 19.47 1.52 -20.31
CA ASN A 125 20.67 2.28 -19.91
C ASN A 125 20.24 3.54 -19.14
N SER A 126 19.70 3.32 -17.95
CA SER A 126 19.20 4.37 -17.05
C SER A 126 19.74 4.13 -15.66
N ASN A 127 19.94 5.19 -14.90
CA ASN A 127 20.39 5.12 -13.50
C ASN A 127 19.22 5.03 -12.50
N LYS A 128 17.97 5.21 -12.98
CA LYS A 128 16.79 5.19 -12.13
C LYS A 128 15.64 4.45 -12.83
N PRO A 129 14.90 3.59 -12.11
CA PRO A 129 13.64 3.04 -12.56
C PRO A 129 12.56 4.11 -12.55
N ASN A 130 11.33 3.75 -12.92
CA ASN A 130 10.17 4.59 -12.65
C ASN A 130 10.06 4.84 -11.14
N ASP A 131 9.65 6.05 -10.79
CA ASP A 131 9.29 6.34 -9.40
C ASP A 131 7.97 5.66 -9.02
N PHE A 132 7.70 5.62 -7.72
CA PHE A 132 6.54 4.94 -7.14
C PHE A 132 5.20 5.45 -7.72
N ILE A 133 5.04 6.76 -7.91
CA ILE A 133 3.80 7.36 -8.42
C ILE A 133 3.61 7.00 -9.90
N THR A 134 4.65 7.14 -10.69
CA THR A 134 4.64 6.78 -12.12
C THR A 134 4.29 5.31 -12.31
N ALA A 135 4.92 4.40 -11.57
CA ALA A 135 4.64 2.97 -11.65
C ALA A 135 3.20 2.63 -11.25
N LYS A 136 2.68 3.27 -10.17
CA LYS A 136 1.29 3.12 -9.72
C LYS A 136 0.28 3.60 -10.78
N ASN A 137 0.54 4.74 -11.42
CA ASN A 137 -0.34 5.28 -12.46
C ASN A 137 -0.36 4.38 -13.70
N VAL A 138 0.80 3.86 -14.14
CA VAL A 138 0.89 2.90 -15.23
C VAL A 138 0.13 1.61 -14.90
N TRP A 139 0.28 1.09 -13.68
CA TRP A 139 -0.45 -0.08 -13.21
C TRP A 139 -1.97 0.13 -13.26
N ASN A 140 -2.44 1.28 -12.75
CA ASN A 140 -3.86 1.61 -12.82
C ASN A 140 -4.37 1.69 -14.26
N THR A 141 -3.59 2.29 -15.18
CA THR A 141 -3.96 2.37 -16.60
C THR A 141 -4.02 0.99 -17.28
N ILE A 142 -3.14 0.06 -16.89
CA ILE A 142 -3.17 -1.33 -17.40
C ILE A 142 -4.47 -2.03 -17.01
N HIS A 143 -4.93 -1.86 -15.76
CA HIS A 143 -6.11 -2.56 -15.25
C HIS A 143 -7.42 -1.79 -15.49
N ASN A 144 -7.36 -0.48 -15.65
CA ASN A 144 -8.51 0.40 -15.91
C ASN A 144 -8.23 1.25 -17.16
N PRO A 145 -8.13 0.64 -18.36
CA PRO A 145 -7.84 1.39 -19.57
C PRO A 145 -9.02 2.29 -19.95
N VAL A 146 -8.71 3.50 -20.41
CA VAL A 146 -9.72 4.36 -21.02
C VAL A 146 -10.15 3.74 -22.33
N THR A 147 -11.41 3.34 -22.43
CA THR A 147 -11.98 2.73 -23.61
C THR A 147 -12.46 3.77 -24.62
N LYS A 148 -12.60 3.36 -25.89
CA LYS A 148 -13.17 4.21 -26.94
C LYS A 148 -14.60 4.66 -26.58
N ASP A 149 -15.38 3.78 -25.97
CA ASP A 149 -16.76 4.09 -25.58
C ASP A 149 -16.81 5.12 -24.46
N MET A 150 -15.93 5.03 -23.48
CA MET A 150 -15.80 6.07 -22.42
C MET A 150 -15.47 7.44 -23.02
N ILE A 151 -14.62 7.49 -24.04
CA ILE A 151 -14.28 8.76 -24.73
C ILE A 151 -15.49 9.31 -25.50
N LEU A 152 -16.27 8.44 -26.14
CA LEU A 152 -17.39 8.85 -27.00
C LEU A 152 -18.65 9.22 -26.19
N THR A 153 -18.93 8.50 -25.09
CA THR A 153 -20.15 8.70 -24.30
C THR A 153 -19.94 9.63 -23.11
N GLY A 154 -18.69 9.82 -22.68
CA GLY A 154 -18.38 10.52 -21.42
C GLY A 154 -18.76 9.75 -20.19
N GLU A 155 -19.25 8.51 -20.31
CA GLU A 155 -19.62 7.65 -19.19
C GLU A 155 -18.35 7.01 -18.62
N THR A 156 -18.14 7.20 -17.32
CA THR A 156 -17.11 6.50 -16.56
C THR A 156 -17.78 5.38 -15.78
N ASN A 157 -17.28 4.17 -15.87
CA ASN A 157 -17.71 3.05 -15.01
C ASN A 157 -17.12 3.23 -13.58
N ILE A 158 -17.32 4.40 -13.01
CA ILE A 158 -17.03 4.62 -11.62
C ILE A 158 -18.32 4.27 -10.87
N ASP A 159 -18.38 3.06 -10.35
CA ASP A 159 -19.25 2.75 -9.23
C ASP A 159 -18.77 3.57 -8.02
N GLU A 160 -19.04 4.88 -8.03
CA GLU A 160 -18.90 5.72 -6.86
C GLU A 160 -19.86 5.21 -5.82
N VAL A 161 -19.32 4.59 -4.81
CA VAL A 161 -20.05 4.17 -3.63
C VAL A 161 -20.57 5.44 -2.96
N LEU A 162 -21.86 5.74 -3.16
CA LEU A 162 -22.59 6.89 -2.58
C LEU A 162 -22.45 7.01 -1.06
N ASP A 163 -22.01 5.96 -0.38
CA ASP A 163 -21.76 5.92 1.06
C ASP A 163 -20.61 6.84 1.53
N GLU A 164 -19.64 7.16 0.66
CA GLU A 164 -18.49 7.98 1.05
C GLU A 164 -18.82 9.46 1.26
N VAL A 165 -19.83 9.98 0.56
CA VAL A 165 -20.21 11.40 0.59
C VAL A 165 -20.79 11.80 1.95
N TYR A 166 -21.48 10.90 2.62
CA TYR A 166 -22.12 11.19 3.91
C TYR A 166 -21.11 11.44 5.06
N TYR A 167 -19.97 10.76 5.01
CA TYR A 167 -18.94 10.83 6.06
C TYR A 167 -17.80 11.78 5.75
N SER A 168 -17.75 12.39 4.56
CA SER A 168 -16.71 13.36 4.21
C SER A 168 -16.96 14.70 4.93
N LYS A 169 -16.04 15.11 5.80
CA LYS A 169 -16.04 16.47 6.36
C LYS A 169 -15.24 17.37 5.43
N ASN A 170 -15.86 18.48 4.99
CA ASN A 170 -15.17 19.51 4.21
C ASN A 170 -13.88 19.96 4.92
N VAL A 171 -12.79 20.08 4.15
CA VAL A 171 -11.41 20.39 4.61
C VAL A 171 -11.32 21.73 5.34
N ASP A 172 -12.23 22.68 5.07
CA ASP A 172 -12.27 24.02 5.67
C ASP A 172 -12.52 24.04 7.19
N SER A 173 -12.82 22.90 7.79
CA SER A 173 -13.20 22.83 9.22
C SER A 173 -12.01 22.82 10.20
N PHE A 174 -10.77 22.66 9.73
CA PHE A 174 -9.62 22.55 10.65
C PHE A 174 -9.19 23.91 11.27
N ASN A 175 -9.21 24.97 10.47
CA ASN A 175 -8.87 26.32 10.94
C ASN A 175 -10.00 26.99 11.74
N THR A 176 -11.23 26.50 11.64
CA THR A 176 -12.40 27.04 12.34
C THR A 176 -12.68 26.41 13.70
N ARG A 177 -11.96 25.33 14.08
CA ARG A 177 -12.16 24.63 15.36
C ARG A 177 -12.03 25.53 16.61
N LYS A 178 -11.12 26.48 16.60
CA LYS A 178 -10.93 27.41 17.74
C LYS A 178 -12.11 28.37 17.98
N LYS A 179 -12.98 28.58 16.97
CA LYS A 179 -14.17 29.44 17.04
C LYS A 179 -15.49 28.69 16.92
N SER A 180 -15.46 27.37 16.98
CA SER A 180 -16.67 26.55 16.82
C SER A 180 -17.59 26.69 18.02
N LYS A 181 -18.90 26.93 17.77
CA LYS A 181 -19.96 26.93 18.80
C LYS A 181 -20.05 25.58 19.55
N THR A 182 -19.49 24.51 18.99
CA THR A 182 -19.49 23.15 19.57
C THR A 182 -18.19 22.82 20.31
N LYS A 183 -17.30 23.80 20.55
CA LYS A 183 -16.00 23.56 21.21
C LYS A 183 -16.13 22.85 22.55
N ALA A 184 -17.03 23.35 23.42
CA ALA A 184 -17.25 22.79 24.74
C ALA A 184 -17.74 21.31 24.66
N LEU A 185 -18.61 21.01 23.68
CA LEU A 185 -19.05 19.62 23.44
C LEU A 185 -17.92 18.72 22.95
N GLN A 186 -17.07 19.23 22.06
CA GLN A 186 -15.90 18.49 21.58
C GLN A 186 -14.91 18.21 22.71
N ASP A 187 -14.67 19.19 23.58
CA ASP A 187 -13.79 19.04 24.75
C ASP A 187 -14.36 18.01 25.74
N PHE A 188 -15.67 18.06 25.97
CA PHE A 188 -16.36 17.05 26.80
C PHE A 188 -16.24 15.64 26.20
N HIS A 189 -16.49 15.47 24.91
CA HIS A 189 -16.34 14.19 24.23
C HIS A 189 -14.88 13.68 24.33
N SER A 190 -13.90 14.55 24.13
CA SER A 190 -12.48 14.18 24.27
C SER A 190 -12.15 13.74 25.71
N TYR A 191 -12.68 14.45 26.70
CA TYR A 191 -12.53 14.06 28.11
C TYR A 191 -13.14 12.70 28.42
N VAL A 192 -14.35 12.44 27.95
CA VAL A 192 -15.04 11.15 28.14
C VAL A 192 -14.25 10.02 27.49
N LYS A 193 -13.82 10.18 26.25
CA LYS A 193 -13.03 9.18 25.53
C LYS A 193 -11.70 8.89 26.21
N LYS A 194 -10.99 9.94 26.64
CA LYS A 194 -9.75 9.81 27.42
C LYS A 194 -9.96 8.92 28.64
N ASN A 195 -10.96 9.28 29.49
CA ASN A 195 -11.22 8.52 30.68
C ASN A 195 -11.64 7.08 30.41
N LEU A 196 -12.43 6.84 29.36
CA LEU A 196 -12.83 5.51 28.95
C LEU A 196 -11.61 4.66 28.55
N ILE A 197 -10.74 5.18 27.70
CA ILE A 197 -9.51 4.49 27.28
C ILE A 197 -8.63 4.20 28.50
N MET A 198 -8.34 5.23 29.33
CA MET A 198 -7.49 5.09 30.50
C MET A 198 -8.01 4.11 31.56
N SER A 199 -9.34 4.02 31.72
CA SER A 199 -9.95 3.12 32.70
C SER A 199 -10.12 1.68 32.20
N SER A 200 -10.20 1.49 30.88
CA SER A 200 -10.51 0.19 30.26
C SER A 200 -9.28 -0.52 29.72
N SER A 201 -8.12 0.15 29.65
CA SER A 201 -6.88 -0.43 29.14
C SER A 201 -5.76 -0.41 30.17
N LYS A 202 -4.77 -1.26 29.96
CA LYS A 202 -3.49 -1.32 30.67
C LYS A 202 -2.35 -0.99 29.72
N GLU A 203 -1.19 -0.69 30.28
CA GLU A 203 0.04 -0.51 29.51
C GLU A 203 0.33 -1.75 28.64
N ASN A 204 0.67 -1.55 27.37
CA ASN A 204 0.91 -2.55 26.35
C ASN A 204 -0.35 -3.30 25.83
N ASP A 205 -1.54 -2.91 26.22
CA ASP A 205 -2.75 -3.49 25.61
C ASP A 205 -2.89 -3.13 24.12
N THR A 206 -3.67 -3.95 23.42
CA THR A 206 -4.08 -3.69 22.03
C THR A 206 -5.45 -3.04 22.00
N LEU A 207 -5.60 -1.93 21.28
CA LEU A 207 -6.86 -1.24 21.03
C LEU A 207 -7.32 -1.43 19.59
N LEU A 208 -8.59 -1.79 19.42
CA LEU A 208 -9.30 -1.72 18.13
C LEU A 208 -10.26 -0.52 18.15
N ASP A 209 -9.97 0.48 17.29
CA ASP A 209 -10.84 1.65 17.10
C ASP A 209 -11.64 1.47 15.80
N ILE A 210 -12.91 1.13 15.93
CA ILE A 210 -13.81 0.77 14.81
C ILE A 210 -14.41 1.96 14.04
N SER A 211 -14.04 3.19 14.41
CA SER A 211 -14.44 4.43 13.73
C SER A 211 -13.42 5.51 14.03
N CYS A 212 -12.15 5.24 13.74
CA CYS A 212 -11.02 6.07 14.16
C CYS A 212 -11.02 7.48 13.55
N GLY A 213 -11.77 7.70 12.46
CA GLY A 213 -11.82 8.97 11.77
C GLY A 213 -10.42 9.43 11.34
N ARG A 214 -10.10 10.67 11.66
CA ARG A 214 -8.77 11.26 11.40
C ARG A 214 -7.78 11.04 12.55
N GLY A 215 -7.91 9.96 13.30
CA GLY A 215 -7.04 9.65 14.44
C GLY A 215 -7.15 10.68 15.57
N GLY A 216 -8.37 11.13 15.89
CA GLY A 216 -8.62 12.18 16.89
C GLY A 216 -8.16 11.79 18.29
N ASP A 217 -8.15 10.51 18.58
CA ASP A 217 -7.85 9.95 19.90
C ASP A 217 -6.38 9.54 20.07
N TYR A 218 -5.54 9.80 19.08
CA TYR A 218 -4.12 9.45 19.05
C TYR A 218 -3.35 9.83 20.33
N ASN A 219 -3.55 11.05 20.86
CA ASN A 219 -2.88 11.47 22.08
C ASN A 219 -3.34 10.65 23.31
N HIS A 220 -4.59 10.17 23.31
CA HIS A 220 -5.12 9.33 24.38
C HIS A 220 -4.53 7.93 24.33
N TRP A 221 -4.26 7.41 23.14
CA TRP A 221 -3.59 6.11 22.94
C TRP A 221 -2.16 6.13 23.50
N ILE A 222 -1.42 7.23 23.23
CA ILE A 222 -0.07 7.42 23.78
C ILE A 222 -0.10 7.54 25.30
N GLU A 223 -1.01 8.36 25.82
CA GLU A 223 -1.13 8.63 27.25
C GLU A 223 -1.51 7.35 28.03
N ALA A 224 -2.33 6.48 27.43
CA ALA A 224 -2.66 5.17 27.95
C ALA A 224 -1.54 4.13 27.79
N LYS A 225 -0.44 4.48 27.13
CA LYS A 225 0.71 3.60 26.84
C LYS A 225 0.31 2.29 26.17
N LEU A 226 -0.61 2.37 25.19
CA LEU A 226 -1.05 1.20 24.45
C LEU A 226 0.12 0.56 23.69
N GLY A 227 0.16 -0.76 23.61
CA GLY A 227 1.19 -1.49 22.88
C GLY A 227 0.91 -1.59 21.39
N LYS A 228 -0.36 -1.68 20.99
CA LYS A 228 -0.79 -1.74 19.59
C LYS A 228 -2.14 -1.04 19.39
N VAL A 229 -2.31 -0.38 18.24
CA VAL A 229 -3.60 0.21 17.85
C VAL A 229 -3.94 -0.19 16.44
N VAL A 230 -5.16 -0.67 16.24
CA VAL A 230 -5.74 -0.91 14.92
C VAL A 230 -6.91 0.03 14.76
N GLY A 231 -6.81 0.96 13.81
CA GLY A 231 -7.85 1.92 13.48
C GLY A 231 -8.56 1.56 12.19
N ILE A 232 -9.88 1.53 12.20
CA ILE A 232 -10.69 1.26 11.01
C ILE A 232 -11.61 2.45 10.75
N ASP A 233 -11.68 2.88 9.49
CA ASP A 233 -12.64 3.91 9.07
C ASP A 233 -13.21 3.60 7.69
N VAL A 234 -14.50 3.87 7.51
CA VAL A 234 -15.21 3.63 6.25
C VAL A 234 -14.87 4.67 5.20
N ASN A 235 -14.42 5.86 5.62
CA ASN A 235 -14.07 6.95 4.73
C ASN A 235 -12.55 7.01 4.52
N ARG A 236 -12.11 6.72 3.31
CA ARG A 236 -10.71 6.72 2.90
C ARG A 236 -10.02 8.07 3.14
N GLU A 237 -10.70 9.18 2.89
CA GLU A 237 -10.21 10.54 3.12
C GLU A 237 -9.86 10.82 4.59
N ASN A 238 -10.57 10.19 5.53
CA ASN A 238 -10.22 10.29 6.95
C ASN A 238 -8.86 9.67 7.26
N LEU A 239 -8.46 8.65 6.54
CA LEU A 239 -7.20 7.94 6.73
C LEU A 239 -6.06 8.54 5.91
N GLU A 240 -6.29 8.76 4.60
CA GLU A 240 -5.24 9.03 3.61
C GLU A 240 -5.11 10.50 3.18
N ASN A 241 -6.02 11.41 3.60
CA ASN A 241 -5.93 12.82 3.20
C ASN A 241 -4.54 13.39 3.49
N THR A 242 -3.95 14.06 2.48
CA THR A 242 -2.55 14.52 2.51
C THR A 242 -2.25 15.56 3.58
N ASP A 243 -3.26 16.31 4.05
CA ASP A 243 -3.09 17.40 5.01
C ASP A 243 -3.61 17.07 6.40
N SER A 244 -4.60 16.18 6.50
CA SER A 244 -5.34 15.98 7.75
C SER A 244 -5.76 14.53 8.01
N GLY A 245 -5.36 13.59 7.15
CA GLY A 245 -5.64 12.17 7.33
C GLY A 245 -4.92 11.59 8.56
N ALA A 246 -5.50 10.53 9.14
CA ALA A 246 -4.95 9.87 10.32
C ALA A 246 -3.49 9.44 10.11
N CYS A 247 -3.19 8.82 8.97
CA CYS A 247 -1.85 8.32 8.66
C CYS A 247 -0.82 9.45 8.55
N ASN A 248 -1.13 10.55 7.85
CA ASN A 248 -0.23 11.69 7.75
C ASN A 248 -0.01 12.37 9.09
N ARG A 249 -1.09 12.55 9.86
CA ARG A 249 -1.02 13.16 11.19
C ARG A 249 -0.10 12.41 12.14
N ILE A 250 -0.05 11.09 12.04
CA ILE A 250 0.83 10.25 12.85
C ILE A 250 2.27 10.36 12.35
N LEU A 251 2.49 10.29 11.04
CA LEU A 251 3.82 10.44 10.45
C LEU A 251 4.45 11.81 10.75
N ASP A 252 3.67 12.90 10.79
CA ASP A 252 4.15 14.23 11.19
C ASP A 252 4.66 14.28 12.65
N ASN A 253 4.25 13.33 13.47
CA ASN A 253 4.68 13.21 14.87
C ASN A 253 5.64 12.04 15.12
N TYR A 254 6.15 11.42 14.07
CA TYR A 254 6.97 10.19 14.14
C TYR A 254 8.08 10.23 15.18
N ASN A 255 8.96 11.25 15.12
CA ASN A 255 10.11 11.32 16.02
C ASN A 255 9.76 11.54 17.51
N LYS A 256 8.48 11.71 17.85
CA LYS A 256 8.01 12.03 19.20
C LYS A 256 7.18 10.91 19.81
N ASN A 257 6.99 9.79 19.08
CA ASN A 257 5.99 8.82 19.48
C ASN A 257 6.50 7.37 19.50
N PRO A 258 6.44 6.72 20.67
CA PRO A 258 6.83 5.32 20.82
C PRO A 258 5.87 4.30 20.20
N LEU A 259 4.65 4.69 19.84
CA LEU A 259 3.62 3.79 19.27
C LEU A 259 3.72 3.58 17.76
N MET A 260 4.62 4.28 17.08
CA MET A 260 4.64 4.37 15.62
C MET A 260 4.70 3.03 14.89
N ASP A 261 5.51 2.12 15.38
CA ASP A 261 5.72 0.81 14.75
C ASP A 261 4.56 -0.17 15.01
N ASN A 262 3.57 0.24 15.80
CA ASN A 262 2.49 -0.60 16.29
C ASN A 262 1.09 -0.02 15.98
N ILE A 263 1.00 0.91 15.04
CA ILE A 263 -0.29 1.45 14.57
C ILE A 263 -0.56 0.95 13.16
N LEU A 264 -1.74 0.38 12.95
CA LEU A 264 -2.24 -0.06 11.65
C LEU A 264 -3.57 0.63 11.36
N PHE A 265 -3.68 1.26 10.19
CA PHE A 265 -4.95 1.82 9.72
C PHE A 265 -5.51 1.04 8.54
N ILE A 266 -6.81 0.75 8.60
CA ILE A 266 -7.54 -0.05 7.63
C ILE A 266 -8.71 0.76 7.08
N TRP A 267 -8.74 0.95 5.79
CA TRP A 267 -9.94 1.42 5.12
C TRP A 267 -10.94 0.28 5.06
N GLY A 268 -11.96 0.37 5.91
CA GLY A 268 -12.84 -0.77 6.14
C GLY A 268 -14.21 -0.36 6.68
N ASN A 269 -15.15 -1.28 6.58
CA ASN A 269 -16.50 -1.12 7.11
C ASN A 269 -16.70 -1.99 8.35
N SER A 270 -16.80 -1.35 9.52
CA SER A 270 -16.95 -2.02 10.81
C SER A 270 -18.25 -2.81 11.00
N ILE A 271 -19.20 -2.70 10.07
CA ILE A 271 -20.44 -3.52 10.07
C ILE A 271 -20.17 -4.91 9.48
N ARG A 272 -19.09 -5.08 8.72
CA ARG A 272 -18.73 -6.33 8.06
C ARG A 272 -17.89 -7.21 8.98
N ASP A 273 -17.76 -8.46 8.60
CA ASP A 273 -16.98 -9.43 9.35
C ASP A 273 -15.47 -9.16 9.20
N PHE A 274 -14.78 -9.06 10.34
CA PHE A 274 -13.34 -8.88 10.40
C PHE A 274 -12.57 -10.19 10.20
N THR A 275 -13.15 -11.31 10.63
CA THR A 275 -12.46 -12.59 10.68
C THR A 275 -12.26 -13.25 9.33
N ASN A 276 -13.09 -12.88 8.35
CA ASN A 276 -12.98 -13.36 6.97
C ASN A 276 -12.47 -12.29 5.98
N GLY A 277 -12.04 -11.13 6.50
CA GLY A 277 -11.52 -10.02 5.70
C GLY A 277 -12.58 -9.14 5.01
N ASP A 278 -13.87 -9.46 5.11
CA ASP A 278 -14.95 -8.72 4.42
C ASP A 278 -15.08 -7.26 4.87
N ALA A 279 -14.57 -6.94 6.05
CA ALA A 279 -14.55 -5.56 6.53
C ALA A 279 -13.64 -4.65 5.71
N GLY A 280 -12.58 -5.17 5.05
CA GLY A 280 -11.70 -4.40 4.18
C GLY A 280 -12.37 -3.98 2.88
N LYS A 281 -12.27 -2.69 2.52
CA LYS A 281 -12.91 -2.13 1.33
C LYS A 281 -12.21 -2.51 0.02
N ASP A 282 -10.94 -2.86 0.07
CA ASP A 282 -10.16 -3.33 -1.08
C ASP A 282 -9.25 -4.52 -0.69
N GLU A 283 -8.63 -5.14 -1.66
CA GLU A 283 -7.79 -6.33 -1.45
C GLU A 283 -6.57 -6.06 -0.54
N LEU A 284 -6.02 -4.85 -0.55
CA LEU A 284 -4.94 -4.47 0.36
C LEU A 284 -5.43 -4.42 1.81
N ASN A 285 -6.59 -3.79 2.05
CA ASN A 285 -7.16 -3.67 3.39
C ASN A 285 -7.70 -5.00 3.91
N LYS A 286 -8.21 -5.88 3.04
CA LYS A 286 -8.50 -7.28 3.39
C LYS A 286 -7.24 -8.02 3.82
N TYR A 287 -6.15 -7.88 3.06
CA TYR A 287 -4.86 -8.46 3.43
C TYR A 287 -4.34 -7.95 4.78
N TYR A 288 -4.51 -6.65 5.09
CA TYR A 288 -4.13 -6.13 6.40
C TYR A 288 -4.96 -6.74 7.53
N LEU A 289 -6.25 -7.04 7.29
CA LEU A 289 -7.07 -7.74 8.27
C LEU A 289 -6.62 -9.18 8.51
N ASP A 290 -6.16 -9.88 7.47
CA ASP A 290 -5.69 -11.27 7.56
C ASP A 290 -4.40 -11.43 8.38
N ILE A 291 -3.63 -10.36 8.58
CA ILE A 291 -2.34 -10.39 9.29
C ILE A 291 -2.39 -9.83 10.72
N ILE A 292 -3.57 -9.40 11.20
CA ILE A 292 -3.77 -8.92 12.56
C ILE A 292 -4.02 -10.09 13.52
#